data_61348c52bf4d927b9bf3cb0c32c172b9
#
_entry.id   61348c52bf4d927b9bf3cb0c32c172b9
#
_cell.length_a   1.000
_cell.length_b   1.000
_cell.length_c   1.000
_cell.angle_alpha   90.00
_cell.angle_beta   90.00
_cell.angle_gamma   90.00
#
_symmetry.space_group_name_H-M   'P 1'
#
loop_
_entity.id
_entity.type
_entity.pdbx_description
1 polymer ?
#
loop_
_entity_poly.entity_id
_entity_poly.type
_entity_poly.pdbx_seq_one_letter_code
_entity_poly.pdbx_strand_id
1 'polypeptide(L)'
;MGIPIEGPIDSLRQSLVAAQFAEWGQSDDGEDYYFRGNFYGFRSKLMVSVAPETKMVTSAYVTIGPYSTQKMLDKNLQYFFYKLQKDHGTFSQRDDSWFYIDDFGSIKLSVVDNDNGSRDIRVLYLPSVAYYKDALSMGLRGDIQEVVTENAVAEDQFIHFHGNGQIEDLDLIDRVYDRYGYLLRARMKEKEGFSTIEYIYDDNYRLTKRTLTNEEAGISYVNSYTYNDQDEVLTQHQKVFDKNGECIMTINMSNNYITRDDNGNWTSNSLSLTYWEKGSPTQNTTVLQRRTLTYWE
;
A
#
# COMPACT_ATOMS: atom_id res chain seq x y z
N MET A 1 17.73 -13.51 -7.12
CA MET A 1 16.95 -14.45 -6.34
C MET A 1 15.45 -14.43 -6.64
N GLY A 2 14.86 -13.48 -7.27
CA GLY A 2 13.46 -13.48 -7.70
C GLY A 2 12.38 -13.64 -6.60
N ILE A 3 12.76 -13.46 -5.31
CA ILE A 3 11.80 -13.42 -4.21
C ILE A 3 11.46 -11.94 -3.99
N PRO A 4 10.22 -11.51 -4.22
CA PRO A 4 9.81 -10.16 -3.90
C PRO A 4 9.86 -9.94 -2.39
N ILE A 5 10.52 -8.86 -1.97
CA ILE A 5 10.59 -8.45 -0.56
C ILE A 5 9.43 -7.47 -0.32
N GLU A 6 8.25 -8.01 -0.25
CA GLU A 6 7.00 -7.25 -0.09
C GLU A 6 5.89 -8.16 0.44
N GLY A 7 4.77 -7.59 0.78
CA GLY A 7 3.58 -8.33 1.16
C GLY A 7 3.56 -8.81 2.60
N PRO A 8 2.58 -9.65 2.95
CA PRO A 8 2.47 -10.23 4.28
C PRO A 8 3.67 -11.12 4.60
N ILE A 9 4.14 -11.07 5.85
CA ILE A 9 5.30 -11.86 6.29
C ILE A 9 5.12 -13.36 6.04
N ASP A 10 3.92 -13.90 6.19
CA ASP A 10 3.68 -15.32 6.00
C ASP A 10 3.90 -15.78 4.55
N SER A 11 3.57 -14.93 3.56
CA SER A 11 3.86 -15.20 2.15
C SER A 11 5.36 -15.15 1.87
N LEU A 12 6.07 -14.19 2.45
CA LEU A 12 7.53 -14.10 2.33
C LEU A 12 8.23 -15.28 3.02
N ARG A 13 7.77 -15.70 4.20
CA ARG A 13 8.28 -16.88 4.92
C ARG A 13 8.20 -18.15 4.05
N GLN A 14 7.06 -18.39 3.41
CA GLN A 14 6.89 -19.53 2.50
C GLN A 14 7.89 -19.47 1.33
N SER A 15 8.05 -18.29 0.73
CA SER A 15 9.00 -18.07 -0.37
C SER A 15 10.46 -18.26 0.07
N LEU A 16 10.82 -17.79 1.26
CA LEU A 16 12.15 -17.95 1.84
C LEU A 16 12.45 -19.42 2.17
N VAL A 17 11.51 -20.16 2.73
CA VAL A 17 11.64 -21.60 3.00
C VAL A 17 11.82 -22.37 1.68
N ALA A 18 11.05 -22.06 0.65
CA ALA A 18 11.22 -22.66 -0.68
C ALA A 18 12.60 -22.35 -1.30
N ALA A 19 13.19 -21.20 -0.98
CA ALA A 19 14.55 -20.79 -1.35
C ALA A 19 15.64 -21.29 -0.37
N GLN A 20 15.32 -22.25 0.50
CA GLN A 20 16.22 -22.88 1.46
C GLN A 20 16.78 -21.95 2.55
N PHE A 21 16.03 -20.91 2.90
CA PHE A 21 16.27 -20.16 4.12
C PHE A 21 15.54 -20.85 5.30
N ALA A 22 16.25 -21.00 6.40
CA ALA A 22 15.68 -21.53 7.64
C ALA A 22 15.40 -20.38 8.61
N GLU A 23 14.18 -20.28 9.09
CA GLU A 23 13.84 -19.37 10.17
C GLU A 23 14.48 -19.85 11.48
N TRP A 24 15.07 -18.93 12.26
CA TRP A 24 15.76 -19.29 13.49
C TRP A 24 15.32 -18.45 14.69
N GLY A 25 14.45 -17.47 14.51
CA GLY A 25 13.90 -16.68 15.59
C GLY A 25 13.05 -15.51 15.12
N GLN A 26 12.47 -14.85 16.12
CA GLN A 26 11.68 -13.63 15.99
C GLN A 26 12.02 -12.73 17.16
N SER A 27 11.90 -11.39 17.02
CA SER A 27 12.02 -10.45 18.13
C SER A 27 10.85 -10.60 19.11
N ASP A 28 11.06 -10.16 20.36
CA ASP A 28 10.05 -10.28 21.44
C ASP A 28 8.78 -9.46 21.13
N ASP A 29 8.90 -8.35 20.40
CA ASP A 29 7.78 -7.52 19.95
C ASP A 29 7.07 -8.09 18.70
N GLY A 30 7.67 -9.10 18.07
CA GLY A 30 7.12 -9.72 16.86
C GLY A 30 7.23 -8.86 15.61
N GLU A 31 8.12 -7.89 15.58
CA GLU A 31 8.34 -6.98 14.44
C GLU A 31 9.48 -7.42 13.54
N ASP A 32 10.45 -8.20 14.06
CA ASP A 32 11.57 -8.72 13.28
C ASP A 32 11.58 -10.25 13.22
N TYR A 33 11.79 -10.79 12.03
CA TYR A 33 11.92 -12.23 11.75
C TYR A 33 13.33 -12.53 11.27
N TYR A 34 13.96 -13.56 11.82
CA TYR A 34 15.34 -13.90 11.54
C TYR A 34 15.45 -15.21 10.77
N PHE A 35 16.21 -15.18 9.67
CA PHE A 35 16.44 -16.34 8.81
C PHE A 35 17.95 -16.54 8.58
N ARG A 36 18.32 -17.77 8.25
CA ARG A 36 19.65 -18.14 7.78
C ARG A 36 19.55 -18.93 6.49
N GLY A 37 20.39 -18.61 5.54
CA GLY A 37 20.38 -19.28 4.25
C GLY A 37 21.59 -18.92 3.40
N ASN A 38 21.46 -19.19 2.10
CA ASN A 38 22.46 -18.83 1.12
C ASN A 38 21.95 -17.69 0.24
N PHE A 39 22.70 -16.59 0.21
CA PHE A 39 22.46 -15.45 -0.65
C PHE A 39 23.59 -15.35 -1.67
N TYR A 40 23.30 -15.53 -2.95
CA TYR A 40 24.27 -15.62 -4.04
C TYR A 40 25.44 -16.60 -3.78
N GLY A 41 25.15 -17.71 -3.11
CA GLY A 41 26.17 -18.73 -2.77
C GLY A 41 26.93 -18.49 -1.48
N PHE A 42 26.63 -17.42 -0.74
CA PHE A 42 27.25 -17.11 0.55
C PHE A 42 26.29 -17.39 1.71
N ARG A 43 26.83 -17.98 2.78
CA ARG A 43 26.12 -18.05 4.05
C ARG A 43 25.75 -16.67 4.52
N SER A 44 24.46 -16.45 4.78
CA SER A 44 23.94 -15.15 5.17
C SER A 44 22.95 -15.27 6.32
N LYS A 45 22.83 -14.16 7.06
CA LYS A 45 21.70 -13.89 7.96
C LYS A 45 20.79 -12.93 7.25
N LEU A 46 19.50 -13.16 7.37
CA LEU A 46 18.46 -12.28 6.86
C LEU A 46 17.57 -11.89 8.05
N MET A 47 17.35 -10.60 8.21
CA MET A 47 16.36 -10.03 9.11
C MET A 47 15.29 -9.37 8.25
N VAL A 48 14.04 -9.68 8.54
CA VAL A 48 12.87 -9.09 7.88
C VAL A 48 12.07 -8.35 8.91
N SER A 49 11.90 -7.06 8.74
CA SER A 49 11.07 -6.21 9.60
C SER A 49 9.67 -6.07 9.02
N VAL A 50 8.68 -6.00 9.89
CA VAL A 50 7.27 -5.86 9.52
C VAL A 50 6.60 -4.74 10.27
N ALA A 51 5.56 -4.17 9.68
CA ALA A 51 4.68 -3.25 10.37
C ALA A 51 3.91 -3.99 11.49
N PRO A 52 3.84 -3.45 12.71
CA PRO A 52 3.28 -4.13 13.88
C PRO A 52 1.84 -4.61 13.69
N GLU A 53 1.00 -3.77 13.11
CA GLU A 53 -0.44 -4.00 12.99
C GLU A 53 -0.79 -4.92 11.82
N THR A 54 -0.20 -4.66 10.65
CA THR A 54 -0.57 -5.33 9.40
C THR A 54 0.27 -6.56 9.08
N LYS A 55 1.41 -6.73 9.78
CA LYS A 55 2.42 -7.76 9.51
C LYS A 55 2.93 -7.74 8.05
N MET A 56 2.88 -6.55 7.44
CA MET A 56 3.43 -6.32 6.11
C MET A 56 4.92 -6.06 6.21
N VAL A 57 5.68 -6.59 5.27
CA VAL A 57 7.14 -6.42 5.21
C VAL A 57 7.49 -4.96 4.92
N THR A 58 8.27 -4.35 5.79
CA THR A 58 8.75 -2.97 5.65
C THR A 58 10.22 -2.90 5.24
N SER A 59 11.00 -3.92 5.55
CA SER A 59 12.40 -4.00 5.12
C SER A 59 12.92 -5.44 5.19
N ALA A 60 14.00 -5.71 4.46
CA ALA A 60 14.77 -6.93 4.62
C ALA A 60 16.28 -6.64 4.58
N TYR A 61 16.98 -7.09 5.60
CA TYR A 61 18.43 -6.96 5.76
C TYR A 61 19.14 -8.28 5.54
N VAL A 62 19.99 -8.36 4.54
CA VAL A 62 20.90 -9.49 4.33
C VAL A 62 22.30 -9.10 4.85
N THR A 63 22.85 -9.88 5.75
CA THR A 63 24.19 -9.71 6.30
C THR A 63 25.07 -10.89 5.92
N ILE A 64 26.26 -10.60 5.35
CA ILE A 64 27.22 -11.56 4.87
C ILE A 64 28.57 -11.22 5.46
N GLY A 65 29.17 -12.14 6.13
CA GLY A 65 30.41 -11.97 6.88
C GLY A 65 30.39 -12.80 8.16
N PRO A 66 31.24 -12.49 9.15
CA PRO A 66 32.19 -11.37 9.18
C PRO A 66 33.47 -11.61 8.37
N TYR A 67 34.07 -10.53 7.86
CA TYR A 67 35.36 -10.54 7.16
C TYR A 67 36.43 -9.91 8.03
N SER A 68 37.50 -10.66 8.28
CA SER A 68 38.65 -10.20 9.08
C SER A 68 39.75 -9.52 8.26
N THR A 69 39.72 -9.63 6.93
CA THR A 69 40.73 -9.05 6.04
C THR A 69 40.12 -8.22 4.93
N GLN A 70 40.74 -7.08 4.60
CA GLN A 70 40.31 -6.20 3.51
C GLN A 70 40.25 -6.95 2.18
N LYS A 71 41.25 -7.77 1.85
CA LYS A 71 41.31 -8.50 0.58
C LYS A 71 40.09 -9.42 0.37
N MET A 72 39.64 -10.11 1.40
CA MET A 72 38.46 -10.99 1.30
C MET A 72 37.17 -10.16 1.17
N LEU A 73 37.07 -9.07 1.93
CA LEU A 73 35.96 -8.14 1.83
C LEU A 73 35.82 -7.57 0.41
N ASP A 74 36.88 -7.00 -0.14
CA ASP A 74 36.88 -6.38 -1.47
C ASP A 74 36.51 -7.37 -2.57
N LYS A 75 37.07 -8.58 -2.54
CA LYS A 75 36.75 -9.64 -3.49
C LYS A 75 35.24 -10.00 -3.45
N ASN A 76 34.71 -10.16 -2.25
CA ASN A 76 33.33 -10.57 -2.10
C ASN A 76 32.37 -9.40 -2.39
N LEU A 77 32.71 -8.18 -1.99
CA LEU A 77 31.94 -6.98 -2.31
C LEU A 77 31.82 -6.78 -3.84
N GLN A 78 32.93 -6.90 -4.58
CA GLN A 78 32.92 -6.83 -6.05
C GLN A 78 32.03 -7.92 -6.67
N TYR A 79 32.07 -9.14 -6.13
CA TYR A 79 31.23 -10.23 -6.61
C TYR A 79 29.74 -9.94 -6.37
N PHE A 80 29.37 -9.48 -5.16
CA PHE A 80 27.99 -9.12 -4.83
C PHE A 80 27.48 -7.97 -5.68
N PHE A 81 28.30 -6.93 -5.82
CA PHE A 81 27.97 -5.79 -6.65
C PHE A 81 27.68 -6.21 -8.10
N TYR A 82 28.54 -7.05 -8.67
CA TYR A 82 28.30 -7.59 -10.01
C TYR A 82 27.00 -8.39 -10.10
N LYS A 83 26.70 -9.23 -9.10
CA LYS A 83 25.45 -10.03 -9.09
C LYS A 83 24.22 -9.16 -8.97
N LEU A 84 24.23 -8.20 -8.07
CA LEU A 84 23.13 -7.25 -7.90
C LEU A 84 22.90 -6.42 -9.15
N GLN A 85 23.97 -5.91 -9.79
CA GLN A 85 23.83 -5.19 -11.05
C GLN A 85 23.25 -6.05 -12.19
N LYS A 86 23.65 -7.32 -12.24
CA LYS A 86 23.11 -8.23 -13.25
C LYS A 86 21.62 -8.49 -13.06
N ASP A 87 21.15 -8.59 -11.82
CA ASP A 87 19.78 -8.96 -11.50
C ASP A 87 18.83 -7.74 -11.49
N HIS A 88 19.33 -6.54 -11.14
CA HIS A 88 18.52 -5.35 -10.94
C HIS A 88 18.85 -4.20 -11.91
N GLY A 89 20.08 -4.06 -12.36
CA GLY A 89 20.50 -2.95 -13.22
C GLY A 89 21.58 -2.07 -12.60
N THR A 90 21.69 -0.82 -13.07
CA THR A 90 22.79 0.07 -12.69
C THR A 90 22.57 0.68 -11.30
N PHE A 91 23.57 0.54 -10.44
CA PHE A 91 23.59 1.16 -9.12
C PHE A 91 24.30 2.52 -9.18
N SER A 92 23.75 3.52 -8.48
CA SER A 92 24.41 4.79 -8.21
C SER A 92 25.25 4.70 -6.93
N GLN A 93 26.43 5.31 -6.92
CA GLN A 93 27.26 5.39 -5.71
C GLN A 93 27.03 6.73 -4.99
N ARG A 94 26.83 6.66 -3.68
CA ARG A 94 26.80 7.83 -2.79
C ARG A 94 27.62 7.46 -1.54
N ASP A 95 28.64 8.23 -1.24
CA ASP A 95 29.60 7.93 -0.19
C ASP A 95 30.15 6.50 -0.31
N ASP A 96 30.14 5.73 0.77
CA ASP A 96 30.61 4.34 0.84
C ASP A 96 29.49 3.31 0.59
N SER A 97 28.42 3.71 -0.10
CA SER A 97 27.27 2.84 -0.38
C SER A 97 26.83 2.93 -1.84
N TRP A 98 26.22 1.86 -2.33
CA TRP A 98 25.63 1.77 -3.66
C TRP A 98 24.11 1.60 -3.54
N PHE A 99 23.36 2.31 -4.39
CA PHE A 99 21.90 2.36 -4.38
C PHE A 99 21.35 2.00 -5.75
N TYR A 100 20.33 1.20 -5.74
CA TYR A 100 19.42 0.93 -6.86
C TYR A 100 18.00 1.30 -6.44
N ILE A 101 17.25 1.97 -7.31
CA ILE A 101 15.86 2.39 -7.05
C ILE A 101 15.07 2.12 -8.31
N ASP A 102 13.90 1.52 -8.15
CA ASP A 102 12.89 1.33 -9.18
C ASP A 102 11.48 1.49 -8.60
N ASP A 103 10.45 1.21 -9.40
CA ASP A 103 9.04 1.33 -8.97
C ASP A 103 8.65 0.32 -7.87
N PHE A 104 9.44 -0.73 -7.65
CA PHE A 104 9.18 -1.76 -6.64
C PHE A 104 9.88 -1.50 -5.31
N GLY A 105 10.83 -0.58 -5.29
CA GLY A 105 11.53 -0.23 -4.08
C GLY A 105 12.98 0.16 -4.28
N SER A 106 13.79 0.00 -3.25
CA SER A 106 15.20 0.32 -3.29
C SER A 106 16.09 -0.76 -2.68
N ILE A 107 17.32 -0.83 -3.18
CA ILE A 107 18.37 -1.71 -2.68
C ILE A 107 19.57 -0.84 -2.31
N LYS A 108 20.05 -0.99 -1.08
CA LYS A 108 21.31 -0.38 -0.62
C LYS A 108 22.33 -1.47 -0.32
N LEU A 109 23.47 -1.42 -0.98
CA LEU A 109 24.65 -2.23 -0.67
C LEU A 109 25.64 -1.37 0.11
N SER A 110 26.11 -1.85 1.25
CA SER A 110 27.07 -1.15 2.11
C SER A 110 28.03 -2.12 2.82
N VAL A 111 29.12 -1.58 3.34
CA VAL A 111 30.02 -2.26 4.27
C VAL A 111 29.83 -1.64 5.64
N VAL A 112 29.77 -2.47 6.68
CA VAL A 112 29.59 -2.05 8.06
C VAL A 112 30.69 -2.61 8.94
N ASP A 113 31.31 -1.73 9.72
CA ASP A 113 32.32 -2.12 10.73
C ASP A 113 31.61 -2.69 11.97
N ASN A 114 32.15 -3.78 12.50
CA ASN A 114 31.70 -4.40 13.75
C ASN A 114 32.62 -4.00 14.89
N ASP A 115 32.12 -4.02 16.12
CA ASP A 115 32.86 -3.65 17.33
C ASP A 115 34.16 -4.46 17.56
N ASN A 116 34.23 -5.67 17.00
CA ASN A 116 35.41 -6.55 17.09
C ASN A 116 36.44 -6.32 15.97
N GLY A 117 36.28 -5.26 15.18
CA GLY A 117 37.19 -4.90 14.08
C GLY A 117 36.98 -5.73 12.81
N SER A 118 36.02 -6.63 12.75
CA SER A 118 35.60 -7.29 11.53
C SER A 118 34.57 -6.44 10.76
N ARG A 119 34.33 -6.76 9.50
CA ARG A 119 33.35 -6.04 8.67
C ARG A 119 32.38 -6.99 8.00
N ASP A 120 31.15 -6.52 7.82
CA ASP A 120 30.09 -7.21 7.12
C ASP A 120 29.71 -6.47 5.84
N ILE A 121 29.34 -7.22 4.81
CA ILE A 121 28.59 -6.70 3.67
C ILE A 121 27.12 -6.75 4.04
N ARG A 122 26.40 -5.63 3.89
CA ARG A 122 24.96 -5.54 4.12
C ARG A 122 24.23 -5.15 2.86
N VAL A 123 23.16 -5.87 2.58
CA VAL A 123 22.20 -5.53 1.53
C VAL A 123 20.86 -5.26 2.18
N LEU A 124 20.40 -4.02 2.11
CA LEU A 124 19.08 -3.60 2.59
C LEU A 124 18.14 -3.52 1.39
N TYR A 125 17.01 -4.18 1.50
CA TYR A 125 15.87 -4.06 0.60
C TYR A 125 14.78 -3.28 1.31
N LEU A 126 14.30 -2.21 0.66
CA LEU A 126 13.13 -1.46 1.08
C LEU A 126 12.09 -1.58 -0.03
N PRO A 127 10.88 -2.06 0.25
CA PRO A 127 9.78 -1.97 -0.71
C PRO A 127 9.51 -0.51 -1.06
N SER A 128 8.82 -0.25 -2.16
CA SER A 128 8.43 1.11 -2.56
C SER A 128 7.79 1.84 -1.39
N VAL A 129 8.09 3.13 -1.24
CA VAL A 129 7.55 3.97 -0.16
C VAL A 129 6.02 3.93 -0.19
N ALA A 130 5.41 3.92 -1.37
CA ALA A 130 3.97 3.75 -1.57
C ALA A 130 3.54 2.28 -1.59
N TYR A 131 3.91 1.51 -0.55
CA TYR A 131 3.55 0.10 -0.46
C TYR A 131 2.04 -0.12 -0.44
N TYR A 132 1.30 0.64 0.40
CA TYR A 132 -0.15 0.58 0.45
C TYR A 132 -0.76 1.35 -0.71
N LYS A 133 -1.80 0.78 -1.29
CA LYS A 133 -2.46 1.33 -2.48
C LYS A 133 -3.77 2.06 -2.14
N ASP A 134 -3.92 2.55 -0.89
CA ASP A 134 -5.14 3.24 -0.47
C ASP A 134 -5.40 4.50 -1.32
N ALA A 135 -4.37 5.35 -1.52
CA ALA A 135 -4.49 6.51 -2.40
C ALA A 135 -4.83 6.12 -3.84
N LEU A 136 -4.11 5.12 -4.40
CA LEU A 136 -4.33 4.64 -5.76
C LEU A 136 -5.73 4.04 -5.93
N SER A 137 -6.23 3.28 -4.94
CA SER A 137 -7.58 2.71 -4.96
C SER A 137 -8.69 3.76 -4.95
N MET A 138 -8.37 4.99 -4.52
CA MET A 138 -9.23 6.17 -4.58
C MET A 138 -9.06 6.97 -5.88
N GLY A 139 -8.28 6.45 -6.85
CA GLY A 139 -7.99 7.10 -8.12
C GLY A 139 -7.03 8.29 -8.00
N LEU A 140 -6.20 8.33 -6.94
CA LEU A 140 -5.19 9.36 -6.71
C LEU A 140 -3.83 8.91 -7.24
N ARG A 141 -3.08 9.84 -7.82
CA ARG A 141 -1.78 9.59 -8.47
C ARG A 141 -0.69 10.43 -7.81
N GLY A 142 0.52 9.87 -7.76
CA GLY A 142 1.67 10.49 -7.11
C GLY A 142 1.72 10.18 -5.61
N ASP A 143 2.75 10.67 -4.95
CA ASP A 143 2.99 10.45 -3.51
C ASP A 143 2.14 11.44 -2.69
N ILE A 144 0.86 11.11 -2.55
CA ILE A 144 -0.14 11.96 -1.88
C ILE A 144 0.09 11.97 -0.37
N GLN A 145 0.14 13.17 0.21
CA GLN A 145 0.13 13.40 1.65
C GLN A 145 -1.28 13.71 2.16
N GLU A 146 -1.98 14.62 1.46
CA GLU A 146 -3.30 15.09 1.89
C GLU A 146 -4.20 15.35 0.69
N VAL A 147 -5.47 15.09 0.85
CA VAL A 147 -6.53 15.47 -0.08
C VAL A 147 -7.62 16.20 0.69
N VAL A 148 -7.91 17.42 0.28
CA VAL A 148 -9.06 18.20 0.76
C VAL A 148 -10.08 18.32 -0.37
N THR A 149 -11.30 17.84 -0.15
CA THR A 149 -12.40 17.97 -1.11
C THR A 149 -13.47 18.88 -0.53
N GLU A 150 -13.62 20.06 -1.11
CA GLU A 150 -14.69 20.99 -0.79
C GLU A 150 -15.99 20.53 -1.46
N ASN A 151 -17.05 20.48 -0.69
CA ASN A 151 -18.35 20.02 -1.14
C ASN A 151 -19.40 21.13 -0.92
N ALA A 152 -20.03 21.58 -1.98
CA ALA A 152 -21.07 22.63 -1.86
C ALA A 152 -22.37 22.14 -1.15
N VAL A 153 -22.53 20.85 -0.89
CA VAL A 153 -23.75 20.25 -0.31
C VAL A 153 -23.47 19.51 1.01
N ALA A 154 -22.23 19.11 1.26
CA ALA A 154 -21.78 18.40 2.47
C ALA A 154 -20.59 19.11 3.10
N GLU A 155 -20.21 18.64 4.28
CA GLU A 155 -18.96 19.07 4.93
C GLU A 155 -17.75 18.71 4.05
N ASP A 156 -16.71 19.55 4.15
CA ASP A 156 -15.43 19.28 3.49
C ASP A 156 -14.85 17.95 3.97
N GLN A 157 -14.27 17.21 3.04
CA GLN A 157 -13.62 15.95 3.33
C GLN A 157 -12.11 16.13 3.38
N PHE A 158 -11.50 15.65 4.46
CA PHE A 158 -10.06 15.66 4.67
C PHE A 158 -9.57 14.21 4.73
N ILE A 159 -8.60 13.88 3.89
CA ILE A 159 -7.99 12.56 3.86
C ILE A 159 -6.48 12.75 3.91
N HIS A 160 -5.84 12.11 4.89
CA HIS A 160 -4.38 12.08 5.03
C HIS A 160 -3.85 10.69 4.72
N PHE A 161 -2.62 10.65 4.22
CA PHE A 161 -1.91 9.40 3.94
C PHE A 161 -0.54 9.44 4.61
N HIS A 162 -0.12 8.30 5.15
CA HIS A 162 1.26 8.09 5.57
C HIS A 162 2.18 8.02 4.35
N GLY A 163 3.48 8.28 4.53
CA GLY A 163 4.48 8.19 3.46
C GLY A 163 4.59 6.80 2.81
N ASN A 164 4.01 5.75 3.40
CA ASN A 164 3.90 4.41 2.82
C ASN A 164 2.63 4.19 1.99
N GLY A 165 1.85 5.25 1.73
CA GLY A 165 0.61 5.22 0.94
C GLY A 165 -0.64 4.75 1.68
N GLN A 166 -0.54 4.38 2.97
CA GLN A 166 -1.66 3.97 3.80
C GLN A 166 -2.49 5.19 4.23
N ILE A 167 -3.81 5.07 4.20
CA ILE A 167 -4.71 6.10 4.72
C ILE A 167 -4.54 6.25 6.24
N GLU A 168 -4.38 7.49 6.69
CA GLU A 168 -4.35 7.86 8.11
C GLU A 168 -5.77 8.09 8.61
N ASP A 169 -6.41 7.03 9.09
CA ASP A 169 -7.75 7.07 9.66
C ASP A 169 -7.77 6.24 10.95
N LEU A 170 -7.91 6.91 12.10
CA LEU A 170 -7.90 6.30 13.43
C LEU A 170 -9.15 5.45 13.70
N ASP A 171 -10.24 5.71 13.00
CA ASP A 171 -11.48 4.96 13.14
C ASP A 171 -11.50 3.72 12.23
N LEU A 172 -10.59 3.63 11.26
CA LEU A 172 -10.42 2.49 10.37
C LEU A 172 -9.43 1.46 10.96
N ILE A 173 -9.96 0.42 11.57
CA ILE A 173 -9.23 -0.62 12.30
C ILE A 173 -9.34 -1.99 11.60
N ASP A 174 -8.63 -3.00 12.08
CA ASP A 174 -8.66 -4.39 11.60
C ASP A 174 -8.48 -4.49 10.06
N ARG A 175 -7.57 -3.69 9.51
CA ARG A 175 -7.31 -3.59 8.07
C ARG A 175 -6.68 -4.87 7.54
N VAL A 176 -7.24 -5.41 6.48
CA VAL A 176 -6.72 -6.58 5.76
C VAL A 176 -6.38 -6.16 4.33
N TYR A 177 -5.13 -6.29 3.97
CA TYR A 177 -4.61 -5.99 2.64
C TYR A 177 -4.29 -7.27 1.87
N ASP A 178 -4.34 -7.19 0.55
CA ASP A 178 -3.77 -8.23 -0.29
C ASP A 178 -2.24 -8.11 -0.36
N ARG A 179 -1.60 -9.06 -1.07
CA ARG A 179 -0.13 -9.06 -1.25
C ARG A 179 0.41 -7.87 -2.04
N TYR A 180 -0.45 -7.11 -2.71
CA TYR A 180 -0.07 -5.95 -3.52
C TYR A 180 -0.36 -4.61 -2.82
N GLY A 181 -0.87 -4.67 -1.58
CA GLY A 181 -1.16 -3.49 -0.76
C GLY A 181 -2.55 -2.88 -0.97
N TYR A 182 -3.47 -3.57 -1.66
CA TYR A 182 -4.86 -3.12 -1.79
C TYR A 182 -5.69 -3.55 -0.59
N LEU A 183 -6.45 -2.62 -0.01
CA LEU A 183 -7.32 -2.87 1.13
C LEU A 183 -8.51 -3.72 0.72
N LEU A 184 -8.61 -4.94 1.28
CA LEU A 184 -9.71 -5.86 1.00
C LEU A 184 -10.84 -5.73 2.02
N ARG A 185 -10.51 -5.45 3.27
CA ARG A 185 -11.47 -5.35 4.37
C ARG A 185 -10.92 -4.47 5.47
N ALA A 186 -11.84 -3.78 6.16
CA ALA A 186 -11.55 -3.08 7.41
C ALA A 186 -12.81 -3.03 8.29
N ARG A 187 -12.64 -2.64 9.55
CA ARG A 187 -13.74 -2.22 10.41
C ARG A 187 -13.61 -0.73 10.67
N MET A 188 -14.72 -0.03 10.64
CA MET A 188 -14.82 1.38 10.97
C MET A 188 -15.51 1.52 12.32
N LYS A 189 -14.87 2.26 13.23
CA LYS A 189 -15.44 2.58 14.52
C LYS A 189 -16.50 3.67 14.33
N GLU A 190 -17.70 3.43 14.83
CA GLU A 190 -18.81 4.36 14.82
C GLU A 190 -19.03 4.93 16.22
N LYS A 191 -19.94 5.91 16.38
CA LYS A 191 -20.33 6.40 17.71
C LYS A 191 -20.89 5.29 18.57
N GLU A 192 -21.64 4.40 17.95
CA GLU A 192 -22.20 3.20 18.57
C GLU A 192 -21.83 2.00 17.67
N GLY A 193 -21.01 1.08 18.21
CA GLY A 193 -20.62 -0.15 17.53
C GLY A 193 -19.58 0.02 16.41
N PHE A 194 -19.71 -0.84 15.40
CA PHE A 194 -18.77 -0.92 14.27
C PHE A 194 -19.52 -1.12 12.95
N SER A 195 -18.87 -0.66 11.88
CA SER A 195 -19.22 -1.00 10.51
C SER A 195 -18.12 -1.83 9.88
N THR A 196 -18.47 -2.92 9.21
CA THR A 196 -17.53 -3.68 8.38
C THR A 196 -17.52 -3.10 6.97
N ILE A 197 -16.32 -2.89 6.41
CA ILE A 197 -16.14 -2.42 5.04
C ILE A 197 -15.42 -3.51 4.24
N GLU A 198 -15.94 -3.83 3.06
CA GLU A 198 -15.34 -4.77 2.12
C GLU A 198 -15.14 -4.11 0.76
N TYR A 199 -14.02 -4.42 0.11
CA TYR A 199 -13.61 -3.88 -1.18
C TYR A 199 -13.39 -5.00 -2.19
N ILE A 200 -13.88 -4.83 -3.41
CA ILE A 200 -13.69 -5.76 -4.52
C ILE A 200 -13.10 -4.99 -5.70
N TYR A 201 -12.02 -5.52 -6.25
CA TYR A 201 -11.29 -4.96 -7.39
C TYR A 201 -11.45 -5.84 -8.63
N ASP A 202 -11.29 -5.24 -9.81
CA ASP A 202 -11.16 -5.97 -11.07
C ASP A 202 -9.70 -6.44 -11.32
N ASP A 203 -9.48 -7.11 -12.46
CA ASP A 203 -8.15 -7.60 -12.84
C ASP A 203 -7.13 -6.48 -13.10
N ASN A 204 -7.58 -5.24 -13.24
CA ASN A 204 -6.74 -4.04 -13.35
C ASN A 204 -6.58 -3.30 -12.02
N TYR A 205 -6.99 -3.92 -10.90
CA TYR A 205 -6.98 -3.34 -9.56
C TYR A 205 -7.80 -2.07 -9.39
N ARG A 206 -8.84 -1.87 -10.21
CA ARG A 206 -9.82 -0.79 -10.03
C ARG A 206 -10.93 -1.26 -9.10
N LEU A 207 -11.32 -0.42 -8.15
CA LEU A 207 -12.39 -0.72 -7.19
C LEU A 207 -13.74 -0.84 -7.88
N THR A 208 -14.28 -2.05 -8.02
CA THR A 208 -15.57 -2.28 -8.68
C THR A 208 -16.75 -2.25 -7.70
N LYS A 209 -16.50 -2.61 -6.44
CA LYS A 209 -17.54 -2.64 -5.41
C LYS A 209 -16.96 -2.33 -4.03
N ARG A 210 -17.70 -1.53 -3.25
CA ARG A 210 -17.47 -1.31 -1.83
C ARG A 210 -18.77 -1.57 -1.07
N THR A 211 -18.70 -2.41 -0.05
CA THR A 211 -19.85 -2.68 0.85
C THR A 211 -19.49 -2.18 2.24
N LEU A 212 -20.36 -1.35 2.82
CA LEU A 212 -20.28 -0.95 4.22
C LEU A 212 -21.51 -1.49 4.93
N THR A 213 -21.34 -2.26 5.98
CA THR A 213 -22.43 -2.84 6.78
C THR A 213 -22.30 -2.38 8.23
N ASN A 214 -23.29 -1.63 8.70
CA ASN A 214 -23.40 -1.30 10.11
C ASN A 214 -23.91 -2.53 10.86
N GLU A 215 -23.10 -3.06 11.77
CA GLU A 215 -23.33 -4.35 12.44
C GLU A 215 -24.53 -4.28 13.40
N GLU A 216 -24.78 -3.13 14.03
CA GLU A 216 -25.87 -2.96 15.00
C GLU A 216 -27.20 -2.62 14.33
N ALA A 217 -27.19 -1.67 13.39
CA ALA A 217 -28.40 -1.26 12.67
C ALA A 217 -28.84 -2.27 11.61
N GLY A 218 -27.92 -3.15 11.16
CA GLY A 218 -28.16 -4.07 10.06
C GLY A 218 -28.37 -3.36 8.72
N ILE A 219 -27.91 -2.12 8.58
CA ILE A 219 -28.01 -1.34 7.35
C ILE A 219 -26.76 -1.56 6.52
N SER A 220 -26.93 -1.81 5.22
CA SER A 220 -25.81 -1.99 4.30
C SER A 220 -25.84 -0.96 3.16
N TYR A 221 -24.69 -0.39 2.87
CA TYR A 221 -24.46 0.51 1.74
C TYR A 221 -23.59 -0.22 0.72
N VAL A 222 -24.12 -0.48 -0.46
CA VAL A 222 -23.41 -1.17 -1.55
C VAL A 222 -23.15 -0.18 -2.67
N ASN A 223 -21.89 0.15 -2.90
CA ASN A 223 -21.44 1.01 -3.99
C ASN A 223 -20.86 0.16 -5.11
N SER A 224 -21.21 0.47 -6.35
CA SER A 224 -20.62 -0.09 -7.56
C SER A 224 -20.08 1.04 -8.42
N TYR A 225 -18.93 0.82 -9.09
CA TYR A 225 -18.21 1.85 -9.82
C TYR A 225 -18.00 1.45 -11.29
N THR A 226 -18.06 2.43 -12.19
CA THR A 226 -17.57 2.32 -13.56
C THR A 226 -16.52 3.37 -13.84
N TYR A 227 -15.65 3.13 -14.82
CA TYR A 227 -14.49 3.95 -15.11
C TYR A 227 -14.51 4.47 -16.54
N ASN A 228 -13.91 5.63 -16.75
CA ASN A 228 -13.60 6.15 -18.07
C ASN A 228 -12.28 5.56 -18.62
N ASP A 229 -11.89 5.95 -19.84
CA ASP A 229 -10.65 5.50 -20.50
C ASP A 229 -9.36 5.99 -19.80
N GLN A 230 -9.48 6.87 -18.82
CA GLN A 230 -8.38 7.40 -18.00
C GLN A 230 -8.29 6.76 -16.61
N ASP A 231 -9.06 5.67 -16.39
CA ASP A 231 -9.18 4.97 -15.10
C ASP A 231 -9.75 5.84 -13.96
N GLU A 232 -10.54 6.86 -14.30
CA GLU A 232 -11.24 7.67 -13.31
C GLU A 232 -12.69 7.19 -13.15
N VAL A 233 -13.24 7.27 -11.95
CA VAL A 233 -14.62 6.87 -11.66
C VAL A 233 -15.60 7.71 -12.48
N LEU A 234 -16.20 7.13 -13.50
CA LEU A 234 -17.23 7.79 -14.33
C LEU A 234 -18.56 7.82 -13.62
N THR A 235 -19.01 6.67 -13.08
CA THR A 235 -20.28 6.57 -12.35
C THR A 235 -20.08 5.80 -11.05
N GLN A 236 -20.88 6.16 -10.06
CA GLN A 236 -21.07 5.39 -8.83
C GLN A 236 -22.55 5.15 -8.62
N HIS A 237 -22.90 3.90 -8.33
CA HIS A 237 -24.24 3.48 -8.03
C HIS A 237 -24.30 2.94 -6.60
N GLN A 238 -24.97 3.65 -5.70
CA GLN A 238 -25.14 3.25 -4.30
C GLN A 238 -26.53 2.70 -4.06
N LYS A 239 -26.61 1.54 -3.44
CA LYS A 239 -27.85 0.96 -2.91
C LYS A 239 -27.77 0.88 -1.40
N VAL A 240 -28.85 1.24 -0.73
CA VAL A 240 -28.99 1.13 0.72
C VAL A 240 -30.02 0.04 1.01
N PHE A 241 -29.62 -0.93 1.81
CA PHE A 241 -30.48 -2.04 2.24
C PHE A 241 -30.74 -1.92 3.73
N ASP A 242 -31.97 -2.23 4.10
CA ASP A 242 -32.35 -2.37 5.51
C ASP A 242 -31.93 -3.73 6.10
N LYS A 243 -32.21 -3.95 7.37
CA LYS A 243 -31.87 -5.20 8.09
C LYS A 243 -32.59 -6.45 7.54
N ASN A 244 -33.61 -6.31 6.72
CA ASN A 244 -34.31 -7.41 6.07
C ASN A 244 -33.77 -7.70 4.67
N GLY A 245 -32.79 -6.90 4.21
CA GLY A 245 -32.22 -6.99 2.86
C GLY A 245 -33.07 -6.32 1.78
N GLU A 246 -34.05 -5.48 2.17
CA GLU A 246 -34.87 -4.71 1.22
C GLU A 246 -34.10 -3.43 0.81
N CYS A 247 -34.05 -3.15 -0.50
CA CYS A 247 -33.46 -1.92 -1.01
C CYS A 247 -34.37 -0.73 -0.74
N ILE A 248 -33.99 0.13 0.20
CA ILE A 248 -34.79 1.27 0.63
C ILE A 248 -34.47 2.56 -0.10
N MET A 249 -33.20 2.68 -0.62
CA MET A 249 -32.78 3.86 -1.34
C MET A 249 -31.72 3.48 -2.41
N THR A 250 -31.72 4.21 -3.49
CA THR A 250 -30.66 4.16 -4.52
C THR A 250 -30.18 5.57 -4.84
N ILE A 251 -28.87 5.75 -5.00
CA ILE A 251 -28.26 7.02 -5.41
C ILE A 251 -27.40 6.73 -6.63
N ASN A 252 -27.70 7.40 -7.74
CA ASN A 252 -26.85 7.38 -8.93
C ASN A 252 -26.01 8.65 -8.97
N MET A 253 -24.72 8.49 -9.10
CA MET A 253 -23.74 9.58 -9.19
C MET A 253 -23.00 9.49 -10.52
N SER A 254 -22.79 10.63 -11.17
CA SER A 254 -21.95 10.73 -12.36
C SER A 254 -20.99 11.89 -12.24
N ASN A 255 -19.74 11.67 -12.62
CA ASN A 255 -18.65 12.62 -12.55
C ASN A 255 -18.39 13.23 -13.93
N ASN A 256 -18.15 14.53 -13.94
CA ASN A 256 -17.62 15.27 -15.09
C ASN A 256 -16.40 16.08 -14.62
N TYR A 257 -15.20 15.57 -14.85
CA TYR A 257 -13.95 16.16 -14.43
C TYR A 257 -13.58 17.35 -15.31
N ILE A 258 -13.40 18.53 -14.70
CA ILE A 258 -13.24 19.81 -15.39
C ILE A 258 -11.77 20.20 -15.47
N THR A 259 -11.05 20.13 -14.35
CA THR A 259 -9.63 20.48 -14.27
C THR A 259 -8.82 19.42 -13.53
N ARG A 260 -7.51 19.39 -13.83
CA ARG A 260 -6.55 18.46 -13.21
C ARG A 260 -5.27 19.19 -12.85
N ASP A 261 -4.52 18.63 -11.91
CA ASP A 261 -3.15 19.01 -11.60
C ASP A 261 -2.13 18.34 -12.56
N ASP A 262 -0.84 18.62 -12.33
CA ASP A 262 0.25 18.08 -13.15
C ASP A 262 0.44 16.56 -13.02
N ASN A 263 -0.05 15.95 -11.93
CA ASN A 263 -0.05 14.50 -11.72
C ASN A 263 -1.27 13.81 -12.35
N GLY A 264 -2.19 14.57 -12.93
CA GLY A 264 -3.41 14.09 -13.57
C GLY A 264 -4.56 13.86 -12.60
N ASN A 265 -4.44 14.24 -11.31
CA ASN A 265 -5.55 14.19 -10.36
C ASN A 265 -6.55 15.31 -10.65
N TRP A 266 -7.85 15.01 -10.60
CA TRP A 266 -8.83 16.05 -10.80
C TRP A 266 -8.82 17.06 -9.63
N THR A 267 -8.93 18.34 -9.97
CA THR A 267 -9.00 19.48 -9.03
C THR A 267 -10.36 20.16 -9.04
N SER A 268 -11.15 19.94 -10.08
CA SER A 268 -12.55 20.39 -10.16
C SER A 268 -13.39 19.33 -10.85
N ASN A 269 -14.56 19.03 -10.29
CA ASN A 269 -15.49 18.02 -10.76
C ASN A 269 -16.93 18.53 -10.63
N SER A 270 -17.75 18.31 -11.65
CA SER A 270 -19.21 18.49 -11.58
C SER A 270 -19.85 17.14 -11.30
N LEU A 271 -20.31 16.93 -10.06
CA LEU A 271 -20.96 15.71 -9.60
C LEU A 271 -22.47 15.86 -9.73
N SER A 272 -23.10 15.01 -10.54
CA SER A 272 -24.56 14.90 -10.64
C SER A 272 -25.06 13.74 -9.81
N LEU A 273 -26.08 13.98 -8.97
CA LEU A 273 -26.69 13.00 -8.09
C LEU A 273 -28.19 12.87 -8.40
N THR A 274 -28.67 11.63 -8.49
CA THR A 274 -30.10 11.32 -8.59
C THR A 274 -30.47 10.34 -7.48
N TYR A 275 -31.38 10.73 -6.64
CA TYR A 275 -31.93 9.91 -5.54
C TYR A 275 -33.19 9.23 -5.96
N TRP A 276 -33.35 7.97 -5.57
CA TRP A 276 -34.49 7.14 -5.83
C TRP A 276 -34.98 6.48 -4.53
N GLU A 277 -36.27 6.60 -4.27
CA GLU A 277 -36.93 5.88 -3.18
C GLU A 277 -38.05 5.05 -3.74
N LYS A 278 -38.12 3.78 -3.36
CA LYS A 278 -39.17 2.85 -3.80
C LYS A 278 -39.36 2.84 -5.33
N GLY A 279 -38.26 2.97 -6.08
CA GLY A 279 -38.28 2.91 -7.54
C GLY A 279 -38.71 4.21 -8.26
N SER A 280 -38.92 5.32 -7.53
CA SER A 280 -39.25 6.63 -8.11
C SER A 280 -38.12 7.64 -7.83
N PRO A 281 -37.75 8.50 -8.81
CA PRO A 281 -36.79 9.56 -8.56
C PRO A 281 -37.38 10.60 -7.62
N THR A 282 -36.67 10.92 -6.53
CA THR A 282 -37.11 11.89 -5.52
C THR A 282 -36.40 13.21 -5.60
N GLN A 283 -35.11 13.19 -6.03
CA GLN A 283 -34.31 14.41 -6.08
C GLN A 283 -33.20 14.27 -7.14
N ASN A 284 -32.95 15.37 -7.86
CA ASN A 284 -31.75 15.56 -8.70
C ASN A 284 -30.98 16.78 -8.23
N THR A 285 -29.67 16.64 -8.13
CA THR A 285 -28.78 17.72 -7.71
C THR A 285 -27.47 17.66 -8.49
N THR A 286 -26.88 18.81 -8.78
CA THR A 286 -25.53 18.91 -9.33
C THR A 286 -24.68 19.76 -8.39
N VAL A 287 -23.52 19.24 -8.04
CA VAL A 287 -22.59 19.85 -7.09
C VAL A 287 -21.27 20.07 -7.80
N LEU A 288 -20.71 21.28 -7.65
CA LEU A 288 -19.33 21.56 -8.05
C LEU A 288 -18.42 21.23 -6.87
N GLN A 289 -17.59 20.24 -7.05
CA GLN A 289 -16.55 19.86 -6.10
C GLN A 289 -15.23 20.48 -6.50
N ARG A 290 -14.45 20.90 -5.51
CA ARG A 290 -13.06 21.32 -5.68
C ARG A 290 -12.18 20.45 -4.81
N ARG A 291 -10.99 20.11 -5.31
CA ARG A 291 -10.00 19.29 -4.60
C ARG A 291 -8.66 20.00 -4.59
N THR A 292 -8.06 20.05 -3.41
CA THR A 292 -6.67 20.45 -3.19
C THR A 292 -5.88 19.20 -2.78
N LEU A 293 -4.71 19.00 -3.38
CA LEU A 293 -3.83 17.88 -3.11
C LEU A 293 -2.48 18.40 -2.64
N THR A 294 -1.95 17.78 -1.59
CA THR A 294 -0.58 17.99 -1.10
C THR A 294 0.19 16.69 -1.30
N TYR A 295 1.45 16.81 -1.69
CA TYR A 295 2.33 15.68 -2.01
C TYR A 295 3.49 15.64 -1.02
N TRP A 296 3.99 14.44 -0.75
CA TRP A 296 5.26 14.25 -0.06
C TRP A 296 6.41 14.79 -0.93
N GLU A 297 7.42 15.45 -0.29
CA GLU A 297 8.63 15.95 -0.95
C GLU A 297 9.71 14.84 -1.11
#